data_4a57c727ec082065b61130ce55806f0b
#
_entry.id   4a57c727ec082065b61130ce55806f0b
#
_cell.length_a   1.000
_cell.length_b   1.000
_cell.length_c   1.000
_cell.angle_alpha   90.00
_cell.angle_beta   90.00
_cell.angle_gamma   90.00
#
_symmetry.space_group_name_H-M   'P 1'
#
loop_
_entity.id
_entity.type
_entity.pdbx_description
1 polymer ?
#
loop_
_entity_poly.entity_id
_entity_poly.type
_entity_poly.pdbx_seq_one_letter_code
_entity_poly.pdbx_strand_id
1 'polypeptide(L)'
;MNKINQLRNFLNKQNCDAYLIPKNDEYFGEYVPKNKDRLKFISGFTGSTGLALILKNKSYLFVDGRYTLQAKKEIYKDFKICEIPKIKPHYILKNLNKEITLGFDPKLFTSNTLKNIISNSLVKIKPINNNLIDAVWKNKTKINNNKFYILEEKYHGENYLNKISKINKFLKLKDIHYLLTTAVENISWLLNIRGSDASSSPLTNGKILFNKNGKIIYLQILIKLHLKLKNLLERK
;
A
#
# COMPACT_ATOMS: atom_id res chain seq x y z
N MET A 1 -19.02 0.33 20.83
CA MET A 1 -18.49 -1.00 20.48
C MET A 1 -17.04 -0.83 20.06
N ASN A 2 -16.09 -1.62 20.61
CA ASN A 2 -14.66 -1.55 20.28
C ASN A 2 -14.43 -1.82 18.78
N LYS A 3 -13.49 -1.10 18.15
CA LYS A 3 -13.13 -1.21 16.72
C LYS A 3 -12.81 -2.67 16.31
N ILE A 4 -12.10 -3.42 17.16
CA ILE A 4 -11.75 -4.82 16.91
C ILE A 4 -13.00 -5.70 16.87
N ASN A 5 -13.95 -5.49 17.76
CA ASN A 5 -15.21 -6.26 17.76
C ASN A 5 -16.07 -5.92 16.54
N GLN A 6 -16.07 -4.67 16.08
CA GLN A 6 -16.71 -4.31 14.82
C GLN A 6 -16.06 -5.03 13.64
N LEU A 7 -14.71 -5.06 13.58
CA LEU A 7 -13.98 -5.79 12.55
C LEU A 7 -14.29 -7.29 12.58
N ARG A 8 -14.33 -7.92 13.77
CA ARG A 8 -14.69 -9.33 13.95
C ARG A 8 -16.09 -9.66 13.44
N ASN A 9 -17.04 -8.75 13.61
CA ASN A 9 -18.38 -8.91 13.05
C ASN A 9 -18.35 -8.89 11.51
N PHE A 10 -17.52 -8.04 10.90
CA PHE A 10 -17.33 -8.07 9.44
C PHE A 10 -16.62 -9.35 8.97
N LEU A 11 -15.64 -9.87 9.74
CA LEU A 11 -14.99 -11.15 9.43
C LEU A 11 -16.01 -12.29 9.39
N ASN A 12 -16.91 -12.36 10.37
CA ASN A 12 -17.97 -13.38 10.38
C ASN A 12 -18.88 -13.26 9.16
N LYS A 13 -19.32 -12.04 8.81
CA LYS A 13 -20.12 -11.79 7.59
C LYS A 13 -19.40 -12.20 6.29
N GLN A 14 -18.08 -12.14 6.30
CA GLN A 14 -17.25 -12.56 5.16
C GLN A 14 -16.82 -14.03 5.23
N ASN A 15 -17.30 -14.81 6.21
CA ASN A 15 -16.85 -16.19 6.42
C ASN A 15 -15.30 -16.29 6.48
N CYS A 16 -14.66 -15.38 7.21
CA CYS A 16 -13.22 -15.37 7.45
C CYS A 16 -12.92 -15.64 8.92
N ASP A 17 -11.85 -16.39 9.18
CA ASP A 17 -11.37 -16.68 10.54
C ASP A 17 -10.34 -15.66 11.01
N ALA A 18 -9.68 -15.02 10.06
CA ALA A 18 -8.63 -14.05 10.32
C ALA A 18 -8.58 -12.95 9.25
N TYR A 19 -7.91 -11.82 9.58
CA TYR A 19 -7.68 -10.72 8.64
C TYR A 19 -6.29 -10.13 8.81
N LEU A 20 -5.63 -9.80 7.69
CA LEU A 20 -4.32 -9.14 7.65
C LEU A 20 -4.45 -7.65 7.38
N ILE A 21 -3.69 -6.85 8.12
CA ILE A 21 -3.66 -5.39 7.98
C ILE A 21 -2.20 -4.93 8.00
N PRO A 22 -1.61 -4.60 6.83
CA PRO A 22 -0.23 -4.13 6.75
C PRO A 22 -0.12 -2.62 7.01
N LYS A 23 1.12 -2.16 7.26
CA LYS A 23 1.48 -0.75 7.24
C LYS A 23 1.77 -0.32 5.80
N ASN A 24 0.76 -0.40 4.94
CA ASN A 24 0.82 -0.05 3.52
C ASN A 24 -0.42 0.72 3.09
N ASP A 25 -0.30 1.44 1.99
CA ASP A 25 -1.42 1.86 1.16
C ASP A 25 -1.36 1.20 -0.23
N GLU A 26 -2.25 1.59 -1.11
CA GLU A 26 -2.41 1.02 -2.45
C GLU A 26 -1.28 1.40 -3.43
N TYR A 27 -0.35 2.25 -3.00
CA TYR A 27 0.81 2.70 -3.78
C TYR A 27 2.13 2.15 -3.26
N PHE A 28 2.14 1.51 -2.09
CA PHE A 28 3.35 0.98 -1.43
C PHE A 28 4.43 2.05 -1.20
N GLY A 29 4.01 3.30 -1.00
CA GLY A 29 4.92 4.40 -0.68
C GLY A 29 5.56 4.21 0.71
N GLU A 30 6.73 4.81 0.91
CA GLU A 30 7.46 4.75 2.20
C GLU A 30 6.61 5.32 3.35
N TYR A 31 5.85 6.37 3.07
CA TYR A 31 5.01 7.03 4.06
C TYR A 31 3.53 6.85 3.74
N VAL A 32 2.83 6.19 4.66
CA VAL A 32 1.38 5.99 4.53
C VAL A 32 0.64 7.27 4.97
N PRO A 33 -0.19 7.86 4.11
CA PRO A 33 -1.00 9.03 4.48
C PRO A 33 -1.92 8.75 5.68
N LYS A 34 -2.14 9.76 6.52
CA LYS A 34 -2.93 9.60 7.77
C LYS A 34 -4.31 8.96 7.55
N ASN A 35 -4.96 9.27 6.44
CA ASN A 35 -6.27 8.71 6.05
C ASN A 35 -6.20 7.31 5.42
N LYS A 36 -5.01 6.76 5.23
CA LYS A 36 -4.76 5.41 4.72
C LYS A 36 -4.09 4.51 5.77
N ASP A 37 -3.72 5.06 6.91
CA ASP A 37 -3.01 4.34 7.99
C ASP A 37 -3.96 3.43 8.78
N ARG A 38 -4.37 2.36 8.12
CA ARG A 38 -5.31 1.36 8.64
C ARG A 38 -4.75 0.62 9.85
N LEU A 39 -3.43 0.38 9.85
CA LEU A 39 -2.75 -0.27 10.97
C LEU A 39 -2.82 0.59 12.23
N LYS A 40 -2.49 1.89 12.12
CA LYS A 40 -2.62 2.84 13.23
C LYS A 40 -4.06 2.93 13.72
N PHE A 41 -5.03 3.01 12.82
CA PHE A 41 -6.43 3.10 13.19
C PHE A 41 -6.89 1.95 14.08
N ILE A 42 -6.51 0.70 13.73
CA ILE A 42 -6.99 -0.49 14.45
C ILE A 42 -6.16 -0.83 15.68
N SER A 43 -4.85 -0.55 15.67
CA SER A 43 -3.92 -0.98 16.73
C SER A 43 -3.41 0.16 17.62
N GLY A 44 -3.49 1.42 17.18
CA GLY A 44 -2.83 2.57 17.81
C GLY A 44 -1.37 2.76 17.40
N PHE A 45 -0.73 1.77 16.78
CA PHE A 45 0.68 1.79 16.45
C PHE A 45 1.04 2.76 15.33
N THR A 46 2.02 3.64 15.56
CA THR A 46 2.43 4.71 14.63
C THR A 46 3.73 4.44 13.88
N GLY A 47 4.46 3.38 14.21
CA GLY A 47 5.72 3.03 13.53
C GLY A 47 5.57 2.86 12.02
N SER A 48 6.65 3.01 11.27
CA SER A 48 6.63 3.00 9.79
C SER A 48 6.51 1.60 9.18
N THR A 49 6.76 0.55 9.94
CA THR A 49 6.67 -0.85 9.49
C THR A 49 5.93 -1.69 10.51
N GLY A 50 5.00 -2.53 10.04
CA GLY A 50 4.25 -3.44 10.91
C GLY A 50 3.14 -4.17 10.17
N LEU A 51 2.62 -5.21 10.80
CA LEU A 51 1.53 -6.03 10.31
C LEU A 51 0.63 -6.44 11.47
N ALA A 52 -0.67 -6.27 11.34
CA ALA A 52 -1.61 -6.86 12.29
C ALA A 52 -2.25 -8.13 11.71
N LEU A 53 -2.40 -9.14 12.56
CA LEU A 53 -3.19 -10.34 12.33
C LEU A 53 -4.32 -10.37 13.36
N ILE A 54 -5.54 -10.24 12.90
CA ILE A 54 -6.73 -10.28 13.74
C ILE A 54 -7.41 -11.65 13.58
N LEU A 55 -7.50 -12.39 14.65
CA LEU A 55 -8.26 -13.64 14.76
C LEU A 55 -9.61 -13.38 15.45
N LYS A 56 -10.50 -14.36 15.47
CA LYS A 56 -11.81 -14.26 16.13
C LYS A 56 -11.73 -13.87 17.60
N ASN A 57 -10.70 -14.30 18.32
CA ASN A 57 -10.53 -14.07 19.76
C ASN A 57 -9.20 -13.44 20.19
N LYS A 58 -8.23 -13.34 19.28
CA LYS A 58 -6.89 -12.79 19.55
C LYS A 58 -6.48 -11.80 18.47
N SER A 59 -5.60 -10.86 18.81
CA SER A 59 -5.03 -9.90 17.87
C SER A 59 -3.53 -9.80 18.09
N TYR A 60 -2.77 -9.79 17.01
CA TYR A 60 -1.32 -9.75 17.04
C TYR A 60 -0.82 -8.56 16.24
N LEU A 61 0.18 -7.86 16.77
CA LEU A 61 0.94 -6.84 16.05
C LEU A 61 2.37 -7.35 15.87
N PHE A 62 2.80 -7.51 14.64
CA PHE A 62 4.15 -7.89 14.26
C PHE A 62 4.95 -6.63 13.93
N VAL A 63 6.08 -6.45 14.63
CA VAL A 63 7.01 -5.33 14.44
C VAL A 63 8.44 -5.86 14.46
N ASP A 64 9.38 -5.14 13.83
CA ASP A 64 10.80 -5.45 14.00
C ASP A 64 11.35 -4.87 15.32
N GLY A 65 12.58 -5.25 15.66
CA GLY A 65 13.22 -4.89 16.94
C GLY A 65 13.30 -3.39 17.22
N ARG A 66 13.35 -2.55 16.18
CA ARG A 66 13.40 -1.07 16.30
C ARG A 66 12.14 -0.50 16.93
N TYR A 67 11.00 -1.19 16.77
CA TYR A 67 9.67 -0.70 17.17
C TYR A 67 9.10 -1.37 18.41
N THR A 68 9.79 -2.31 19.05
CA THR A 68 9.23 -3.06 20.20
C THR A 68 8.88 -2.17 21.38
N LEU A 69 9.74 -1.19 21.72
CA LEU A 69 9.50 -0.25 22.82
C LEU A 69 8.36 0.71 22.48
N GLN A 70 8.33 1.23 21.25
CA GLN A 70 7.26 2.10 20.79
C GLN A 70 5.92 1.38 20.77
N ALA A 71 5.88 0.16 20.24
CA ALA A 71 4.67 -0.65 20.21
C ALA A 71 4.09 -0.88 21.62
N LYS A 72 4.95 -1.19 22.62
CA LYS A 72 4.52 -1.36 24.01
C LYS A 72 3.81 -0.13 24.60
N LYS A 73 4.21 1.08 24.17
CA LYS A 73 3.62 2.34 24.64
C LYS A 73 2.33 2.74 23.90
N GLU A 74 2.20 2.36 22.64
CA GLU A 74 1.16 2.91 21.77
C GLU A 74 -0.04 1.99 21.53
N ILE A 75 0.17 0.65 21.56
CA ILE A 75 -0.86 -0.29 21.15
C ILE A 75 -2.03 -0.38 22.14
N TYR A 76 -3.21 -0.67 21.59
CA TYR A 76 -4.36 -1.00 22.41
C TYR A 76 -4.18 -2.36 23.08
N LYS A 77 -4.78 -2.51 24.29
CA LYS A 77 -4.68 -3.70 25.17
C LYS A 77 -5.11 -5.01 24.48
N ASP A 78 -5.90 -4.93 23.42
CA ASP A 78 -6.37 -6.08 22.65
C ASP A 78 -5.26 -6.79 21.83
N PHE A 79 -4.09 -6.16 21.70
CA PHE A 79 -3.00 -6.69 20.87
C PHE A 79 -1.88 -7.33 21.67
N LYS A 80 -1.40 -8.46 21.17
CA LYS A 80 -0.12 -9.06 21.59
C LYS A 80 0.97 -8.66 20.60
N ILE A 81 2.09 -8.12 21.10
CA ILE A 81 3.26 -7.77 20.29
C ILE A 81 4.03 -9.03 19.95
N CYS A 82 4.40 -9.17 18.69
CA CYS A 82 5.29 -10.21 18.17
C CYS A 82 6.48 -9.55 17.48
N GLU A 83 7.69 -9.81 17.97
CA GLU A 83 8.92 -9.27 17.39
C GLU A 83 9.40 -10.17 16.24
N ILE A 84 9.54 -9.60 15.04
CA ILE A 84 10.15 -10.26 13.89
C ILE A 84 11.68 -10.09 14.01
N PRO A 85 12.49 -11.13 13.71
CA PRO A 85 12.11 -12.41 13.10
C PRO A 85 11.77 -13.52 14.10
N LYS A 86 11.79 -13.26 15.42
CA LYS A 86 11.58 -14.30 16.45
C LYS A 86 10.22 -14.99 16.32
N ILE A 87 9.15 -14.19 16.11
CA ILE A 87 7.78 -14.69 15.94
C ILE A 87 7.22 -14.15 14.65
N LYS A 88 7.04 -15.00 13.65
CA LYS A 88 6.47 -14.65 12.35
C LYS A 88 4.98 -15.02 12.29
N PRO A 89 4.18 -14.37 11.40
CA PRO A 89 2.75 -14.65 11.28
C PRO A 89 2.43 -16.13 11.06
N HIS A 90 3.19 -16.84 10.22
CA HIS A 90 2.96 -18.26 9.94
C HIS A 90 3.13 -19.16 11.18
N TYR A 91 3.93 -18.79 12.17
CA TYR A 91 4.01 -19.55 13.44
C TYR A 91 2.68 -19.50 14.19
N ILE A 92 2.04 -18.32 14.23
CA ILE A 92 0.73 -18.18 14.86
C ILE A 92 -0.33 -18.97 14.08
N LEU A 93 -0.32 -18.86 12.75
CA LEU A 93 -1.26 -19.54 11.87
C LEU A 93 -1.13 -21.07 11.95
N LYS A 94 0.08 -21.60 11.94
CA LYS A 94 0.38 -23.02 12.07
C LYS A 94 -0.09 -23.60 13.40
N ASN A 95 0.10 -22.86 14.50
CA ASN A 95 -0.28 -23.29 15.84
C ASN A 95 -1.79 -23.34 16.07
N LEU A 96 -2.62 -22.88 15.11
CA LEU A 96 -4.07 -23.05 15.19
C LEU A 96 -4.50 -24.50 14.92
N ASN A 97 -3.63 -25.32 14.32
CA ASN A 97 -3.84 -26.76 14.03
C ASN A 97 -5.16 -27.09 13.31
N LYS A 98 -5.63 -26.16 12.52
CA LYS A 98 -6.86 -26.30 11.71
C LYS A 98 -6.78 -25.46 10.45
N GLU A 99 -7.55 -25.84 9.45
CA GLU A 99 -7.73 -25.00 8.27
C GLU A 99 -8.47 -23.71 8.65
N ILE A 100 -7.96 -22.57 8.18
CA ILE A 100 -8.55 -21.25 8.40
C ILE A 100 -8.68 -20.48 7.10
N THR A 101 -9.70 -19.65 7.00
CA THR A 101 -9.85 -18.66 5.92
C THR A 101 -9.28 -17.32 6.37
N LEU A 102 -8.18 -16.89 5.72
CA LEU A 102 -7.48 -15.63 5.98
C LEU A 102 -7.88 -14.58 4.95
N GLY A 103 -8.64 -13.58 5.41
CA GLY A 103 -9.02 -12.42 4.59
C GLY A 103 -7.89 -11.40 4.48
N PHE A 104 -7.81 -10.74 3.34
CA PHE A 104 -6.87 -9.63 3.11
C PHE A 104 -7.39 -8.70 2.01
N ASP A 105 -6.92 -7.44 2.01
CA ASP A 105 -7.17 -6.52 0.90
C ASP A 105 -6.10 -6.73 -0.18
N PRO A 106 -6.46 -7.18 -1.41
CA PRO A 106 -5.50 -7.50 -2.46
C PRO A 106 -4.72 -6.28 -2.97
N LYS A 107 -5.17 -5.07 -2.69
CA LYS A 107 -4.47 -3.83 -3.06
C LYS A 107 -3.27 -3.53 -2.17
N LEU A 108 -3.16 -4.20 -1.01
CA LEU A 108 -2.17 -3.91 0.03
C LEU A 108 -1.08 -4.98 0.16
N PHE A 109 -1.12 -6.02 -0.65
CA PHE A 109 -0.16 -7.13 -0.58
C PHE A 109 0.32 -7.54 -1.97
N THR A 110 1.59 -7.90 -2.06
CA THR A 110 2.11 -8.64 -3.21
C THR A 110 1.93 -10.14 -2.99
N SER A 111 1.90 -10.91 -4.07
CA SER A 111 1.82 -12.38 -3.98
C SER A 111 2.98 -12.96 -3.17
N ASN A 112 4.19 -12.41 -3.31
CA ASN A 112 5.37 -12.86 -2.57
C ASN A 112 5.24 -12.58 -1.06
N THR A 113 4.76 -11.39 -0.69
CA THR A 113 4.50 -11.05 0.72
C THR A 113 3.49 -11.99 1.35
N LEU A 114 2.39 -12.30 0.65
CA LEU A 114 1.38 -13.25 1.16
C LEU A 114 1.96 -14.65 1.33
N LYS A 115 2.70 -15.17 0.33
CA LYS A 115 3.36 -16.47 0.43
C LYS A 115 4.25 -16.57 1.67
N ASN A 116 5.03 -15.53 1.96
CA ASN A 116 5.90 -15.49 3.15
C ASN A 116 5.12 -15.45 4.47
N ILE A 117 3.96 -14.78 4.49
CA ILE A 117 3.10 -14.68 5.68
C ILE A 117 2.43 -16.02 5.99
N ILE A 118 1.99 -16.77 4.98
CA ILE A 118 1.25 -18.02 5.16
C ILE A 118 2.14 -19.27 5.12
N SER A 119 3.41 -19.14 4.85
CA SER A 119 4.37 -20.25 4.61
C SER A 119 4.13 -21.44 5.53
N ASN A 120 3.94 -22.63 4.93
CA ASN A 120 3.76 -23.90 5.61
C ASN A 120 2.60 -23.95 6.65
N SER A 121 1.54 -23.17 6.45
CA SER A 121 0.34 -23.18 7.29
C SER A 121 -0.89 -23.66 6.51
N LEU A 122 -1.85 -24.25 7.24
CA LEU A 122 -3.15 -24.70 6.68
C LEU A 122 -4.08 -23.49 6.50
N VAL A 123 -3.78 -22.66 5.50
CA VAL A 123 -4.47 -21.38 5.29
C VAL A 123 -5.02 -21.28 3.88
N LYS A 124 -6.34 -21.09 3.78
CA LYS A 124 -7.03 -20.64 2.57
C LYS A 124 -7.07 -19.13 2.54
N ILE A 125 -6.47 -18.49 1.55
CA ILE A 125 -6.50 -17.03 1.40
C ILE A 125 -7.78 -16.58 0.70
N LYS A 126 -8.38 -15.47 1.19
CA LYS A 126 -9.58 -14.87 0.62
C LYS A 126 -9.37 -13.39 0.35
N PRO A 127 -9.31 -12.95 -0.92
CA PRO A 127 -9.26 -11.53 -1.24
C PRO A 127 -10.59 -10.85 -0.91
N ILE A 128 -10.52 -9.68 -0.27
CA ILE A 128 -11.68 -8.86 0.09
C ILE A 128 -11.45 -7.47 -0.50
N ASN A 129 -12.14 -7.16 -1.59
CA ASN A 129 -11.94 -5.92 -2.36
C ASN A 129 -12.36 -4.66 -1.58
N ASN A 130 -13.38 -4.77 -0.73
CA ASN A 130 -13.80 -3.68 0.16
C ASN A 130 -13.09 -3.84 1.49
N ASN A 131 -12.07 -3.02 1.74
CA ASN A 131 -11.24 -3.12 2.94
C ASN A 131 -12.10 -3.04 4.21
N LEU A 132 -12.00 -4.07 5.07
CA LEU A 132 -12.83 -4.17 6.26
C LEU A 132 -12.51 -3.09 7.31
N ILE A 133 -11.27 -2.58 7.34
CA ILE A 133 -10.91 -1.46 8.20
C ILE A 133 -11.61 -0.18 7.74
N ASP A 134 -11.67 0.06 6.43
CA ASP A 134 -12.37 1.22 5.87
C ASP A 134 -13.88 1.18 6.18
N ALA A 135 -14.48 0.00 6.27
CA ALA A 135 -15.86 -0.17 6.68
C ALA A 135 -16.10 0.17 8.18
N VAL A 136 -15.09 -0.10 9.03
CA VAL A 136 -15.12 0.27 10.47
C VAL A 136 -14.79 1.75 10.68
N TRP A 137 -13.95 2.35 9.82
CA TRP A 137 -13.42 3.70 9.98
C TRP A 137 -14.36 4.77 9.42
N LYS A 138 -15.46 5.03 10.07
CA LYS A 138 -16.50 5.97 9.59
C LYS A 138 -16.03 7.42 9.45
N ASN A 139 -15.20 7.91 10.40
CA ASN A 139 -14.71 9.29 10.42
C ASN A 139 -13.34 9.44 9.73
N LYS A 140 -13.14 8.74 8.63
CA LYS A 140 -11.93 8.82 7.84
C LYS A 140 -11.83 10.21 7.19
N THR A 141 -10.71 10.91 7.40
CA THR A 141 -10.49 12.20 6.75
C THR A 141 -10.51 12.04 5.25
N LYS A 142 -11.16 12.98 4.55
CA LYS A 142 -11.19 12.98 3.09
C LYS A 142 -9.78 13.08 2.52
N ILE A 143 -9.54 12.47 1.38
CA ILE A 143 -8.30 12.61 0.63
C ILE A 143 -8.21 14.08 0.21
N ASN A 144 -7.12 14.76 0.58
CA ASN A 144 -6.81 16.05 0.00
C ASN A 144 -6.47 15.83 -1.48
N ASN A 145 -7.29 16.38 -2.36
CA ASN A 145 -7.01 16.41 -3.78
C ASN A 145 -5.96 17.49 -4.07
N ASN A 146 -4.75 17.30 -3.57
CA ASN A 146 -3.65 18.21 -3.82
C ASN A 146 -3.25 18.12 -5.29
N LYS A 147 -3.14 19.28 -5.94
CA LYS A 147 -2.63 19.37 -7.30
C LYS A 147 -1.15 19.01 -7.30
N PHE A 148 -0.71 18.28 -8.31
CA PHE A 148 0.71 18.17 -8.60
C PHE A 148 1.15 19.34 -9.49
N TYR A 149 2.45 19.63 -9.51
CA TYR A 149 3.07 20.66 -10.32
C TYR A 149 4.26 20.10 -11.08
N ILE A 150 4.61 20.76 -12.19
CA ILE A 150 5.79 20.42 -12.97
C ILE A 150 6.99 21.09 -12.31
N LEU A 151 8.06 20.34 -12.06
CA LEU A 151 9.30 20.87 -11.55
C LEU A 151 9.96 21.74 -12.62
N GLU A 152 10.42 22.93 -12.25
CA GLU A 152 11.11 23.85 -13.18
C GLU A 152 12.42 23.24 -13.69
N GLU A 153 12.78 23.55 -14.94
CA GLU A 153 13.93 22.95 -15.63
C GLU A 153 15.25 23.13 -14.88
N LYS A 154 15.44 24.26 -14.21
CA LYS A 154 16.63 24.52 -13.39
C LYS A 154 16.85 23.54 -12.21
N TYR A 155 15.82 22.77 -11.83
CA TYR A 155 15.89 21.83 -10.70
C TYR A 155 15.96 20.37 -11.13
N HIS A 156 15.87 20.04 -12.42
CA HIS A 156 15.98 18.67 -12.91
C HIS A 156 17.13 18.55 -13.92
N GLY A 157 17.98 17.56 -13.76
CA GLY A 157 19.16 17.37 -14.60
C GLY A 157 18.84 16.87 -16.02
N GLU A 158 17.63 16.35 -16.27
CA GLU A 158 17.22 15.82 -17.56
C GLU A 158 15.74 16.05 -17.81
N ASN A 159 15.41 16.50 -19.02
CA ASN A 159 14.04 16.67 -19.46
C ASN A 159 13.29 15.33 -19.50
N TYR A 160 12.01 15.33 -19.10
CA TYR A 160 11.17 14.13 -19.04
C TYR A 160 11.01 13.46 -20.42
N LEU A 161 10.98 14.21 -21.53
CA LEU A 161 10.89 13.64 -22.88
C LEU A 161 12.12 12.77 -23.21
N ASN A 162 13.31 13.20 -22.79
CA ASN A 162 14.53 12.42 -22.96
C ASN A 162 14.48 11.12 -22.17
N LYS A 163 14.01 11.17 -20.93
CA LYS A 163 13.82 9.98 -20.09
C LYS A 163 12.84 9.00 -20.73
N ILE A 164 11.70 9.49 -21.23
CA ILE A 164 10.70 8.69 -21.95
C ILE A 164 11.30 8.08 -23.21
N SER A 165 12.07 8.86 -23.99
CA SER A 165 12.75 8.36 -25.19
C SER A 165 13.69 7.20 -24.88
N LYS A 166 14.45 7.28 -23.78
CA LYS A 166 15.32 6.18 -23.31
C LYS A 166 14.53 4.92 -22.98
N ILE A 167 13.38 5.06 -22.29
CA ILE A 167 12.49 3.94 -21.98
C ILE A 167 11.96 3.32 -23.27
N ASN A 168 11.48 4.12 -24.22
CA ASN A 168 10.95 3.62 -25.48
C ASN A 168 12.01 2.87 -26.29
N LYS A 169 13.25 3.38 -26.35
CA LYS A 169 14.38 2.68 -26.98
C LYS A 169 14.64 1.33 -26.29
N PHE A 170 14.65 1.30 -24.97
CA PHE A 170 14.84 0.06 -24.21
C PHE A 170 13.71 -0.96 -24.48
N LEU A 171 12.44 -0.52 -24.48
CA LEU A 171 11.30 -1.40 -24.76
C LEU A 171 11.38 -2.01 -26.17
N LYS A 172 11.76 -1.20 -27.16
CA LYS A 172 11.97 -1.69 -28.55
C LYS A 172 13.11 -2.68 -28.62
N LEU A 173 14.26 -2.36 -28.01
CA LEU A 173 15.46 -3.23 -28.03
C LEU A 173 15.19 -4.60 -27.37
N LYS A 174 14.39 -4.63 -26.30
CA LYS A 174 14.06 -5.85 -25.55
C LYS A 174 12.77 -6.52 -26.03
N ASP A 175 12.12 -6.00 -27.05
CA ASP A 175 10.81 -6.43 -27.56
C ASP A 175 9.73 -6.51 -26.47
N ILE A 176 9.77 -5.58 -25.52
CA ILE A 176 8.79 -5.49 -24.43
C ILE A 176 7.63 -4.63 -24.90
N HIS A 177 6.43 -5.20 -24.97
CA HIS A 177 5.24 -4.48 -25.45
C HIS A 177 4.73 -3.42 -24.48
N TYR A 178 4.79 -3.70 -23.18
CA TYR A 178 4.29 -2.80 -22.13
C TYR A 178 5.20 -2.82 -20.91
N LEU A 179 5.41 -1.65 -20.32
CA LEU A 179 6.07 -1.47 -19.02
C LEU A 179 5.13 -0.72 -18.08
N LEU A 180 4.78 -1.36 -16.96
CA LEU A 180 4.02 -0.74 -15.89
C LEU A 180 4.97 -0.24 -14.79
N THR A 181 4.89 1.05 -14.47
CA THR A 181 5.60 1.68 -13.34
C THR A 181 4.58 2.05 -12.27
N THR A 182 4.78 1.53 -11.06
CA THR A 182 3.88 1.75 -9.91
C THR A 182 4.54 2.49 -8.76
N ALA A 183 5.88 2.54 -8.70
CA ALA A 183 6.61 3.28 -7.68
C ALA A 183 6.44 4.79 -7.90
N VAL A 184 5.86 5.47 -6.92
CA VAL A 184 5.50 6.89 -7.01
C VAL A 184 6.73 7.80 -7.11
N GLU A 185 7.86 7.39 -6.53
CA GLU A 185 9.15 8.04 -6.64
C GLU A 185 9.66 8.04 -8.09
N ASN A 186 9.61 6.87 -8.73
CA ASN A 186 10.01 6.70 -10.12
C ASN A 186 9.13 7.52 -11.06
N ILE A 187 7.83 7.56 -10.80
CA ILE A 187 6.87 8.34 -11.59
C ILE A 187 7.16 9.84 -11.46
N SER A 188 7.36 10.32 -10.23
CA SER A 188 7.64 11.72 -9.95
C SER A 188 8.96 12.17 -10.57
N TRP A 189 10.00 11.32 -10.52
CA TRP A 189 11.29 11.57 -11.17
C TRP A 189 11.18 11.54 -12.71
N LEU A 190 10.49 10.54 -13.25
CA LEU A 190 10.41 10.32 -14.69
C LEU A 190 9.68 11.46 -15.41
N LEU A 191 8.54 11.90 -14.84
CA LEU A 191 7.74 12.98 -15.42
C LEU A 191 8.17 14.38 -14.97
N ASN A 192 9.19 14.51 -14.12
CA ASN A 192 9.57 15.78 -13.47
C ASN A 192 8.39 16.47 -12.77
N ILE A 193 7.50 15.70 -12.13
CA ILE A 193 6.35 16.21 -11.39
C ILE A 193 6.55 16.05 -9.88
N ARG A 194 5.92 16.94 -9.13
CA ARG A 194 5.88 16.89 -7.67
C ARG A 194 4.46 17.09 -7.18
N GLY A 195 4.17 16.57 -6.00
CA GLY A 195 2.85 16.68 -5.36
C GLY A 195 2.98 16.59 -3.85
N SER A 196 1.86 16.60 -3.15
CA SER A 196 1.78 16.52 -1.69
C SER A 196 0.92 15.35 -1.22
N ASP A 197 1.00 14.22 -1.94
CA ASP A 197 0.27 13.00 -1.56
C ASP A 197 0.97 12.24 -0.43
N ALA A 198 2.29 12.37 -0.30
CA ALA A 198 3.06 11.88 0.83
C ALA A 198 3.36 13.03 1.80
N SER A 199 3.33 12.74 3.11
CA SER A 199 3.47 13.76 4.18
C SER A 199 4.86 14.37 4.27
N SER A 200 5.90 13.61 3.89
CA SER A 200 7.31 13.98 4.10
C SER A 200 8.13 14.00 2.81
N SER A 201 7.49 13.81 1.66
CA SER A 201 8.15 13.81 0.36
C SER A 201 7.25 14.44 -0.69
N PRO A 202 7.79 15.23 -1.64
CA PRO A 202 6.98 15.93 -2.65
C PRO A 202 6.55 14.97 -3.77
N LEU A 203 5.85 13.90 -3.42
CA LEU A 203 5.43 12.86 -4.34
C LEU A 203 3.97 12.97 -4.73
N THR A 204 3.65 12.49 -5.93
CA THR A 204 2.28 12.35 -6.42
C THR A 204 1.97 10.89 -6.67
N ASN A 205 0.81 10.45 -6.18
CA ASN A 205 0.34 9.08 -6.39
C ASN A 205 -0.14 8.88 -7.83
N GLY A 206 0.24 7.76 -8.42
CA GLY A 206 -0.17 7.39 -9.77
C GLY A 206 0.46 6.08 -10.22
N LYS A 207 0.11 5.66 -11.43
CA LYS A 207 0.73 4.53 -12.13
C LYS A 207 0.92 4.92 -13.59
N ILE A 208 1.99 4.46 -14.23
CA ILE A 208 2.25 4.73 -15.64
C ILE A 208 2.36 3.41 -16.39
N LEU A 209 1.65 3.32 -17.50
CA LEU A 209 1.81 2.26 -18.47
C LEU A 209 2.45 2.84 -19.74
N PHE A 210 3.63 2.34 -20.09
CA PHE A 210 4.33 2.63 -21.33
C PHE A 210 4.03 1.53 -22.35
N ASN A 211 3.85 1.94 -23.60
CA ASN A 211 3.77 1.05 -24.74
C ASN A 211 5.03 1.24 -25.62
N LYS A 212 5.56 0.17 -26.23
CA LYS A 212 6.74 0.23 -27.12
C LYS A 212 6.60 1.17 -28.31
N ASN A 213 5.36 1.56 -28.67
CA ASN A 213 5.06 2.54 -29.71
C ASN A 213 5.13 4.00 -29.24
N GLY A 214 5.57 4.24 -27.99
CA GLY A 214 5.71 5.59 -27.45
C GLY A 214 4.47 6.14 -26.76
N LYS A 215 3.35 5.40 -26.75
CA LYS A 215 2.13 5.83 -26.03
C LYS A 215 2.31 5.65 -24.53
N ILE A 216 1.96 6.69 -23.77
CA ILE A 216 2.02 6.70 -22.32
C ILE A 216 0.60 6.90 -21.79
N ILE A 217 0.21 6.04 -20.85
CA ILE A 217 -1.05 6.17 -20.13
C ILE A 217 -0.70 6.41 -18.66
N TYR A 218 -1.04 7.59 -18.15
CA TYR A 218 -0.93 7.92 -16.75
C TYR A 218 -2.26 7.64 -16.06
N LEU A 219 -2.23 6.66 -15.15
CA LEU A 219 -3.39 6.22 -14.38
C LEU A 219 -3.35 6.89 -13.01
N GLN A 220 -4.11 7.96 -12.86
CA GLN A 220 -4.36 8.62 -11.59
C GLN A 220 -5.88 8.71 -11.37
N ILE A 221 -6.31 8.87 -10.11
CA ILE A 221 -7.70 9.24 -9.84
C ILE A 221 -7.95 10.58 -10.53
N LEU A 222 -8.89 10.61 -11.46
CA LEU A 222 -9.18 11.65 -12.49
C LEU A 222 -9.25 13.12 -12.00
N ILE A 223 -9.30 13.34 -10.69
CA ILE A 223 -9.54 14.66 -10.09
C ILE A 223 -8.26 15.54 -10.02
N LYS A 224 -7.08 14.99 -10.33
CA LYS A 224 -5.78 15.66 -10.14
C LYS A 224 -5.08 16.14 -11.41
N LEU A 225 -5.64 15.89 -12.59
CA LEU A 225 -5.00 16.27 -13.84
C LEU A 225 -5.06 17.79 -14.03
N HIS A 226 -3.91 18.46 -13.87
CA HIS A 226 -3.77 19.85 -14.27
C HIS A 226 -3.82 19.92 -15.81
N LEU A 227 -4.65 20.81 -16.38
CA LEU A 227 -4.86 21.00 -17.82
C LEU A 227 -3.56 21.02 -18.65
N LYS A 228 -2.45 21.57 -18.11
CA LYS A 228 -1.14 21.57 -18.77
C LYS A 228 -0.56 20.16 -19.00
N LEU A 229 -0.75 19.22 -18.08
CA LEU A 229 -0.23 17.87 -18.24
C LEU A 229 -1.08 17.03 -19.19
N LYS A 230 -2.38 17.29 -19.22
CA LYS A 230 -3.28 16.69 -20.20
C LYS A 230 -2.80 17.01 -21.63
N ASN A 231 -2.49 18.28 -21.89
CA ASN A 231 -1.94 18.73 -23.17
C ASN A 231 -0.54 18.19 -23.48
N LEU A 232 0.27 17.84 -22.46
CA LEU A 232 1.60 17.27 -22.60
C LEU A 232 1.55 15.76 -22.91
N LEU A 233 0.57 15.04 -22.36
CA LEU A 233 0.39 13.60 -22.59
C LEU A 233 -0.41 13.31 -23.88
N GLU A 234 -1.22 14.26 -24.36
CA GLU A 234 -2.02 14.17 -25.59
C GLU A 234 -1.27 14.69 -26.84
N ARG A 235 -0.15 15.41 -26.69
CA ARG A 235 0.70 15.80 -27.82
C ARG A 235 1.48 14.59 -28.33
N LYS A 236 1.09 14.14 -29.51
CA LYS A 236 1.79 13.16 -30.34
C LYS A 236 3.14 13.68 -30.81
#